data_0fb377f6e7b57f4e1d732f4c7b4be787
#
_entry.id   0fb377f6e7b57f4e1d732f4c7b4be787
#
_cell.length_a   1.000
_cell.length_b   1.000
_cell.length_c   1.000
_cell.angle_alpha   90.00
_cell.angle_beta   90.00
_cell.angle_gamma   90.00
#
_symmetry.space_group_name_H-M   'P 1'
#
loop_
_entity.id
_entity.type
_entity.pdbx_description
1 polymer ?
#
loop_
_entity_poly.entity_id
_entity_poly.type
_entity_poly.pdbx_seq_one_letter_code
_entity_poly.pdbx_strand_id
1 'polypeptide(L)'
;MTELQVSVVSVVPSIRRRMACWMYEGMLMFGVVFLAGYLFSSLSQTRNAMDNRNALQTFLFVIFGIYFVWFWAKGQSLAMKTWDIRVVDTQGQRITQKRALLRYVLSWLWFLPPLVGSWIFDLPAKQGAFLALGWVAIWAFLARFHPQKQFWHDAMAGTRLISWKGPESPKRLARMAKLKTPPTAT
;
A
#
# COMPACT_ATOMS: atom_id res chain seq x y z
N MET A 1 17.63 4.11 -33.63
CA MET A 1 16.81 4.88 -32.70
C MET A 1 17.27 4.51 -31.30
N THR A 2 18.13 5.30 -30.72
CA THR A 2 18.75 5.05 -29.42
C THR A 2 17.76 5.48 -28.36
N GLU A 3 17.07 4.53 -27.73
CA GLU A 3 16.27 4.82 -26.54
C GLU A 3 17.22 5.35 -25.47
N LEU A 4 17.06 6.62 -25.17
CA LEU A 4 17.60 7.25 -23.97
C LEU A 4 17.01 6.51 -22.77
N GLN A 5 17.69 5.48 -22.29
CA GLN A 5 17.50 4.94 -20.96
C GLN A 5 17.90 6.03 -19.97
N VAL A 6 16.95 6.92 -19.70
CA VAL A 6 17.04 7.78 -18.53
C VAL A 6 17.10 6.83 -17.34
N SER A 7 18.29 6.64 -16.80
CA SER A 7 18.47 5.99 -15.52
C SER A 7 17.75 6.82 -14.47
N VAL A 8 16.46 6.52 -14.29
CA VAL A 8 15.66 7.12 -13.23
C VAL A 8 16.34 6.68 -11.94
N VAL A 9 17.13 7.54 -11.35
CA VAL A 9 17.63 7.35 -9.98
C VAL A 9 16.38 7.16 -9.13
N SER A 10 16.09 5.92 -8.80
CA SER A 10 14.89 5.54 -8.07
C SER A 10 15.07 5.97 -6.62
N VAL A 11 14.70 7.22 -6.32
CA VAL A 11 14.76 7.77 -4.97
C VAL A 11 13.75 7.01 -4.10
N VAL A 12 14.25 6.38 -3.06
CA VAL A 12 13.42 5.69 -2.07
C VAL A 12 12.60 6.72 -1.30
N PRO A 13 11.26 6.60 -1.22
CA PRO A 13 10.44 7.54 -0.47
C PRO A 13 10.78 7.49 1.02
N SER A 14 10.74 8.65 1.69
CA SER A 14 10.99 8.73 3.13
C SER A 14 10.02 7.83 3.92
N ILE A 15 10.44 7.36 5.10
CA ILE A 15 9.60 6.54 5.97
C ILE A 15 8.31 7.28 6.32
N ARG A 16 8.38 8.57 6.65
CA ARG A 16 7.19 9.40 6.95
C ARG A 16 6.18 9.36 5.82
N ARG A 17 6.64 9.52 4.58
CA ARG A 17 5.79 9.50 3.38
C ARG A 17 5.16 8.12 3.15
N ARG A 18 5.90 7.04 3.41
CA ARG A 18 5.37 5.66 3.31
C ARG A 18 4.33 5.37 4.39
N MET A 19 4.58 5.82 5.63
CA MET A 19 3.62 5.68 6.72
C MET A 19 2.34 6.49 6.48
N ALA A 20 2.47 7.73 6.00
CA ALA A 20 1.32 8.54 5.62
C ALA A 20 0.50 7.90 4.48
N CYS A 21 1.18 7.34 3.47
CA CYS A 21 0.53 6.57 2.41
C CYS A 21 -0.21 5.36 2.97
N TRP A 22 0.41 4.61 3.89
CA TRP A 22 -0.19 3.46 4.55
C TRP A 22 -1.42 3.83 5.38
N MET A 23 -1.35 4.92 6.14
CA MET A 23 -2.51 5.44 6.90
C MET A 23 -3.65 5.85 5.97
N TYR A 24 -3.33 6.55 4.88
CA TYR A 24 -4.33 6.94 3.89
C TYR A 24 -4.97 5.71 3.19
N GLU A 25 -4.18 4.69 2.90
CA GLU A 25 -4.69 3.40 2.40
C GLU A 25 -5.65 2.76 3.41
N GLY A 26 -5.31 2.78 4.70
CA GLY A 26 -6.18 2.28 5.78
C GLY A 26 -7.53 3.01 5.82
N MET A 27 -7.55 4.33 5.63
CA MET A 27 -8.79 5.10 5.54
C MET A 27 -9.63 4.70 4.32
N LEU A 28 -9.01 4.49 3.17
CA LEU A 28 -9.70 3.99 1.97
C LEU A 28 -10.25 2.58 2.19
N MET A 29 -9.46 1.70 2.84
CA MET A 29 -9.89 0.34 3.16
C MET A 29 -11.04 0.31 4.16
N PHE A 30 -11.15 1.28 5.06
CA PHE A 30 -12.32 1.41 5.94
C PHE A 30 -13.62 1.51 5.12
N GLY A 31 -13.66 2.33 4.07
CA GLY A 31 -14.79 2.40 3.15
C GLY A 31 -15.07 1.08 2.42
N VAL A 32 -14.01 0.38 2.01
CA VAL A 32 -14.15 -0.95 1.38
C VAL A 32 -14.73 -1.97 2.37
N VAL A 33 -14.28 -1.97 3.64
CA VAL A 33 -14.80 -2.84 4.71
C VAL A 33 -16.30 -2.58 4.93
N PHE A 34 -16.69 -1.31 4.99
CA PHE A 34 -18.08 -0.93 5.19
C PHE A 34 -18.98 -1.46 4.06
N LEU A 35 -18.61 -1.21 2.80
CA LEU A 35 -19.36 -1.67 1.65
C LEU A 35 -19.38 -3.19 1.52
N ALA A 36 -18.23 -3.83 1.70
CA ALA A 36 -18.12 -5.28 1.62
C ALA A 36 -18.88 -5.98 2.76
N GLY A 37 -18.81 -5.43 3.97
CA GLY A 37 -19.56 -5.92 5.12
C GLY A 37 -21.08 -5.81 4.93
N TYR A 38 -21.54 -4.68 4.37
CA TYR A 38 -22.94 -4.48 4.01
C TYR A 38 -23.40 -5.51 2.96
N LEU A 39 -22.63 -5.70 1.89
CA LEU A 39 -22.92 -6.69 0.86
C LEU A 39 -22.95 -8.11 1.42
N PHE A 40 -21.96 -8.47 2.24
CA PHE A 40 -21.90 -9.77 2.89
C PHE A 40 -23.14 -10.01 3.76
N SER A 41 -23.52 -9.04 4.61
CA SER A 41 -24.70 -9.14 5.47
C SER A 41 -25.99 -9.30 4.64
N SER A 42 -26.11 -8.54 3.55
CA SER A 42 -27.28 -8.61 2.66
C SER A 42 -27.40 -9.96 1.94
N LEU A 43 -26.25 -10.53 1.49
CA LEU A 43 -26.22 -11.80 0.77
C LEU A 43 -26.38 -13.01 1.70
N SER A 44 -25.79 -12.97 2.89
CA SER A 44 -25.83 -14.05 3.86
C SER A 44 -27.12 -14.07 4.70
N GLN A 45 -27.98 -13.03 4.57
CA GLN A 45 -29.20 -12.82 5.37
C GLN A 45 -28.96 -12.90 6.89
N THR A 46 -27.73 -12.71 7.34
CA THR A 46 -27.37 -12.70 8.76
C THR A 46 -27.65 -11.34 9.36
N ARG A 47 -28.47 -11.29 10.41
CA ARG A 47 -28.78 -10.05 11.13
C ARG A 47 -27.59 -9.53 11.96
N ASN A 48 -26.69 -10.43 12.37
CA ASN A 48 -25.51 -10.07 13.16
C ASN A 48 -24.23 -10.54 12.43
N ALA A 49 -23.32 -9.60 12.15
CA ALA A 49 -22.02 -9.92 11.55
C ALA A 49 -21.15 -10.88 12.39
N MET A 50 -21.49 -11.02 13.69
CA MET A 50 -20.78 -11.92 14.62
C MET A 50 -21.17 -13.38 14.43
N ASP A 51 -22.37 -13.66 13.92
CA ASP A 51 -22.86 -15.04 13.74
C ASP A 51 -22.06 -15.80 12.67
N ASN A 52 -21.41 -15.06 11.75
CA ASN A 52 -20.62 -15.65 10.66
C ASN A 52 -19.24 -14.99 10.53
N ARG A 53 -18.61 -14.68 11.68
CA ARG A 53 -17.36 -13.92 11.78
C ARG A 53 -16.24 -14.47 10.89
N ASN A 54 -16.04 -15.78 10.88
CA ASN A 54 -14.97 -16.42 10.10
C ASN A 54 -15.20 -16.27 8.59
N ALA A 55 -16.45 -16.41 8.14
CA ALA A 55 -16.79 -16.22 6.74
C ALA A 55 -16.63 -14.76 6.32
N LEU A 56 -17.04 -13.80 7.16
CA LEU A 56 -16.82 -12.37 6.90
C LEU A 56 -15.34 -12.04 6.83
N GLN A 57 -14.51 -12.55 7.74
CA GLN A 57 -13.06 -12.32 7.72
C GLN A 57 -12.42 -12.90 6.45
N THR A 58 -12.80 -14.11 6.05
CA THR A 58 -12.33 -14.74 4.81
C THR A 58 -12.76 -13.92 3.58
N PHE A 59 -14.01 -13.47 3.56
CA PHE A 59 -14.55 -12.63 2.49
C PHE A 59 -13.74 -11.32 2.36
N LEU A 60 -13.51 -10.61 3.47
CA LEU A 60 -12.71 -9.39 3.49
C LEU A 60 -11.26 -9.63 3.08
N PHE A 61 -10.66 -10.74 3.51
CA PHE A 61 -9.32 -11.14 3.08
C PHE A 61 -9.24 -11.28 1.56
N VAL A 62 -10.21 -11.93 0.95
CA VAL A 62 -10.27 -12.09 -0.52
C VAL A 62 -10.49 -10.75 -1.22
N ILE A 63 -11.40 -9.91 -0.75
CA ILE A 63 -11.67 -8.58 -1.32
C ILE A 63 -10.40 -7.71 -1.27
N PHE A 64 -9.70 -7.67 -0.14
CA PHE A 64 -8.43 -6.95 -0.03
C PHE A 64 -7.36 -7.53 -0.94
N GLY A 65 -7.28 -8.86 -1.05
CA GLY A 65 -6.37 -9.53 -1.97
C GLY A 65 -6.59 -9.09 -3.41
N ILE A 66 -7.84 -9.11 -3.88
CA ILE A 66 -8.21 -8.64 -5.22
C ILE A 66 -7.80 -7.18 -5.42
N TYR A 67 -8.14 -6.30 -4.47
CA TYR A 67 -7.81 -4.88 -4.52
C TYR A 67 -6.30 -4.66 -4.63
N PHE A 68 -5.52 -5.16 -3.66
CA PHE A 68 -4.09 -4.92 -3.60
C PHE A 68 -3.33 -5.55 -4.74
N VAL A 69 -3.62 -6.82 -5.08
CA VAL A 69 -2.95 -7.52 -6.19
C VAL A 69 -3.19 -6.81 -7.51
N TRP A 70 -4.44 -6.39 -7.77
CA TRP A 70 -4.77 -5.66 -8.98
C TRP A 70 -4.05 -4.31 -9.10
N PHE A 71 -4.10 -3.50 -8.04
CA PHE A 71 -3.49 -2.18 -8.06
C PHE A 71 -1.97 -2.23 -8.06
N TRP A 72 -1.35 -3.13 -7.29
CA TRP A 72 0.10 -3.27 -7.27
C TRP A 72 0.65 -3.84 -8.59
N ALA A 73 -0.03 -4.75 -9.24
CA ALA A 73 0.35 -5.18 -10.59
C ALA A 73 0.30 -4.03 -11.62
N LYS A 74 -0.59 -3.03 -11.40
CA LYS A 74 -0.57 -1.77 -12.17
C LYS A 74 0.51 -0.79 -11.70
N GLY A 75 1.18 -1.09 -10.60
CA GLY A 75 2.30 -0.33 -10.03
C GLY A 75 1.94 0.63 -8.91
N GLN A 76 0.68 1.02 -8.72
CA GLN A 76 0.27 1.98 -7.71
C GLN A 76 -1.15 1.70 -7.20
N SER A 77 -1.36 1.73 -5.87
CA SER A 77 -2.69 1.84 -5.28
C SER A 77 -3.23 3.28 -5.38
N LEU A 78 -4.46 3.50 -4.94
CA LEU A 78 -5.04 4.84 -4.92
C LEU A 78 -4.26 5.78 -3.99
N ALA A 79 -3.93 5.31 -2.79
CA ALA A 79 -3.09 6.06 -1.87
C ALA A 79 -1.70 6.33 -2.45
N MET A 80 -1.07 5.34 -3.07
CA MET A 80 0.25 5.50 -3.68
C MET A 80 0.28 6.57 -4.77
N LYS A 81 -0.80 6.74 -5.54
CA LYS A 81 -0.91 7.82 -6.53
C LYS A 81 -0.90 9.19 -5.87
N THR A 82 -1.62 9.34 -4.75
CA THR A 82 -1.68 10.61 -4.00
C THR A 82 -0.33 10.98 -3.40
N TRP A 83 0.45 9.97 -2.98
CA TRP A 83 1.75 10.16 -2.35
C TRP A 83 2.93 10.00 -3.30
N ASP A 84 2.70 9.92 -4.62
CA ASP A 84 3.72 9.72 -5.67
C ASP A 84 4.66 8.54 -5.34
N ILE A 85 4.11 7.43 -4.89
CA ILE A 85 4.84 6.20 -4.58
C ILE A 85 4.45 5.15 -5.62
N ARG A 86 5.41 4.33 -6.03
CA ARG A 86 5.18 3.22 -6.96
C ARG A 86 5.86 1.96 -6.47
N VAL A 87 5.18 0.83 -6.69
CA VAL A 87 5.74 -0.51 -6.49
C VAL A 87 6.40 -0.96 -7.78
N VAL A 88 7.64 -1.40 -7.66
CA VAL A 88 8.41 -1.98 -8.78
C VAL A 88 9.15 -3.22 -8.29
N ASP A 89 9.65 -4.01 -9.21
CA ASP A 89 10.57 -5.09 -8.89
C ASP A 89 12.01 -4.58 -8.64
N THR A 90 12.93 -5.49 -8.40
CA THR A 90 14.35 -5.17 -8.18
C THR A 90 15.01 -4.50 -9.39
N GLN A 91 14.45 -4.67 -10.59
CA GLN A 91 14.93 -4.08 -11.84
C GLN A 91 14.23 -2.76 -12.19
N GLY A 92 13.29 -2.29 -11.37
CA GLY A 92 12.52 -1.07 -11.63
C GLY A 92 11.31 -1.26 -12.57
N GLN A 93 10.99 -2.51 -12.93
CA GLN A 93 9.88 -2.85 -13.80
C GLN A 93 8.58 -3.03 -13.00
N ARG A 94 7.45 -3.09 -13.70
CA ARG A 94 6.16 -3.40 -13.07
C ARG A 94 6.17 -4.83 -12.53
N ILE A 95 5.61 -5.02 -11.34
CA ILE A 95 5.52 -6.35 -10.75
C ILE A 95 4.43 -7.19 -11.43
N THR A 96 4.66 -8.49 -11.50
CA THR A 96 3.66 -9.45 -11.97
C THR A 96 2.58 -9.67 -10.91
N GLN A 97 1.41 -10.16 -11.32
CA GLN A 97 0.32 -10.50 -10.39
C GLN A 97 0.76 -11.53 -9.33
N LYS A 98 1.59 -12.52 -9.71
CA LYS A 98 2.14 -13.52 -8.78
C LYS A 98 2.98 -12.87 -7.68
N ARG A 99 3.86 -11.93 -8.03
CA ARG A 99 4.66 -11.16 -7.05
C ARG A 99 3.79 -10.23 -6.21
N ALA A 100 2.76 -9.62 -6.80
CA ALA A 100 1.81 -8.81 -6.06
C ALA A 100 1.02 -9.65 -5.03
N LEU A 101 0.61 -10.88 -5.40
CA LEU A 101 -0.04 -11.80 -4.47
C LEU A 101 0.91 -12.23 -3.35
N LEU A 102 2.15 -12.62 -3.68
CA LEU A 102 3.17 -12.95 -2.67
C LEU A 102 3.38 -11.78 -1.70
N ARG A 103 3.50 -10.57 -2.24
CA ARG A 103 3.61 -9.36 -1.44
C ARG A 103 2.42 -9.17 -0.52
N TYR A 104 1.18 -9.40 -1.01
CA TYR A 104 -0.04 -9.32 -0.22
C TYR A 104 -0.01 -10.30 0.95
N VAL A 105 0.30 -11.56 0.69
CA VAL A 105 0.41 -12.59 1.74
C VAL A 105 1.49 -12.21 2.76
N LEU A 106 2.67 -11.80 2.30
CA LEU A 106 3.76 -11.39 3.20
C LEU A 106 3.44 -10.11 3.98
N SER A 107 2.59 -9.22 3.47
CA SER A 107 2.19 -8.02 4.21
C SER A 107 1.39 -8.35 5.47
N TRP A 108 0.79 -9.54 5.57
CA TRP A 108 0.11 -10.00 6.78
C TRP A 108 1.07 -10.25 7.96
N LEU A 109 2.39 -10.35 7.71
CA LEU A 109 3.40 -10.36 8.77
C LEU A 109 3.37 -9.11 9.66
N TRP A 110 2.74 -8.02 9.20
CA TRP A 110 2.49 -6.83 10.00
C TRP A 110 1.42 -7.03 11.06
N PHE A 111 0.45 -7.89 10.78
CA PHE A 111 -0.75 -8.04 11.59
C PHE A 111 -0.79 -9.35 12.35
N LEU A 112 -0.29 -10.43 11.77
CA LEU A 112 -0.36 -11.76 12.39
C LEU A 112 0.32 -11.84 13.75
N PRO A 113 1.56 -11.37 13.97
CA PRO A 113 2.22 -11.51 15.27
C PRO A 113 1.47 -10.82 16.41
N PRO A 114 1.03 -9.54 16.29
CA PRO A 114 0.25 -8.92 17.36
C PRO A 114 -1.14 -9.54 17.54
N LEU A 115 -1.78 -10.03 16.48
CA LEU A 115 -3.06 -10.72 16.59
C LEU A 115 -2.93 -12.05 17.32
N VAL A 116 -1.93 -12.86 16.95
CA VAL A 116 -1.64 -14.13 17.60
C VAL A 116 -1.22 -13.91 19.06
N GLY A 117 -0.37 -12.91 19.32
CA GLY A 117 0.01 -12.54 20.68
C GLY A 117 -1.20 -12.12 21.52
N SER A 118 -2.08 -11.28 20.98
CA SER A 118 -3.31 -10.87 21.67
C SER A 118 -4.22 -12.04 21.98
N TRP A 119 -4.27 -13.04 21.09
CA TRP A 119 -5.06 -14.23 21.28
C TRP A 119 -4.46 -15.19 22.32
N ILE A 120 -3.13 -15.43 22.29
CA ILE A 120 -2.45 -16.32 23.23
C ILE A 120 -2.50 -15.79 24.67
N PHE A 121 -2.35 -14.48 24.82
CA PHE A 121 -2.32 -13.82 26.14
C PHE A 121 -3.70 -13.30 26.58
N ASP A 122 -4.76 -13.60 25.84
CA ASP A 122 -6.13 -13.16 26.09
C ASP A 122 -6.24 -11.66 26.43
N LEU A 123 -5.55 -10.84 25.62
CA LEU A 123 -5.43 -9.42 25.88
C LEU A 123 -6.73 -8.68 25.56
N PRO A 124 -7.20 -7.77 26.43
CA PRO A 124 -8.28 -6.85 26.11
C PRO A 124 -7.99 -6.06 24.84
N ALA A 125 -9.01 -5.67 24.09
CA ALA A 125 -8.90 -4.98 22.81
C ALA A 125 -7.96 -3.75 22.85
N LYS A 126 -7.98 -2.99 23.96
CA LYS A 126 -7.10 -1.83 24.17
C LYS A 126 -5.62 -2.24 24.22
N GLN A 127 -5.30 -3.30 24.96
CA GLN A 127 -3.91 -3.79 25.10
C GLN A 127 -3.44 -4.41 23.78
N GLY A 128 -4.30 -5.17 23.08
CA GLY A 128 -4.03 -5.68 21.75
C GLY A 128 -3.74 -4.57 20.73
N ALA A 129 -4.47 -3.45 20.80
CA ALA A 129 -4.21 -2.28 19.97
C ALA A 129 -2.84 -1.65 20.26
N PHE A 130 -2.44 -1.51 21.53
CA PHE A 130 -1.09 -1.02 21.88
C PHE A 130 0.00 -1.98 21.41
N LEU A 131 -0.21 -3.29 21.55
CA LEU A 131 0.71 -4.30 21.03
C LEU A 131 0.89 -4.16 19.50
N ALA A 132 -0.21 -4.00 18.77
CA ALA A 132 -0.19 -3.82 17.32
C ALA A 132 0.52 -2.52 16.91
N LEU A 133 0.26 -1.40 17.60
CA LEU A 133 0.94 -0.12 17.35
C LEU A 133 2.44 -0.21 17.64
N GLY A 134 2.83 -0.82 18.76
CA GLY A 134 4.23 -1.06 19.11
C GLY A 134 4.94 -1.92 18.07
N TRP A 135 4.29 -2.97 17.60
CA TRP A 135 4.79 -3.84 16.54
C TRP A 135 5.01 -3.09 15.22
N VAL A 136 4.03 -2.29 14.79
CA VAL A 136 4.16 -1.45 13.58
C VAL A 136 5.31 -0.45 13.73
N ALA A 137 5.47 0.16 14.91
CA ALA A 137 6.59 1.08 15.18
C ALA A 137 7.95 0.37 15.10
N ILE A 138 8.07 -0.84 15.66
CA ILE A 138 9.28 -1.67 15.57
C ILE A 138 9.60 -1.98 14.10
N TRP A 139 8.62 -2.42 13.32
CA TRP A 139 8.81 -2.71 11.90
C TRP A 139 9.22 -1.48 11.09
N ALA A 140 8.61 -0.33 11.35
CA ALA A 140 8.99 0.93 10.72
C ALA A 140 10.43 1.34 11.09
N PHE A 141 10.83 1.10 12.33
CA PHE A 141 12.19 1.36 12.81
C PHE A 141 13.20 0.41 12.15
N LEU A 142 12.92 -0.90 12.12
CA LEU A 142 13.78 -1.91 11.50
C LEU A 142 14.00 -1.66 9.99
N ALA A 143 13.04 -1.05 9.30
CA ALA A 143 13.20 -0.67 7.90
C ALA A 143 14.36 0.31 7.65
N ARG A 144 14.84 1.03 8.68
CA ARG A 144 15.99 1.94 8.57
C ARG A 144 17.32 1.20 8.43
N PHE A 145 17.41 0.00 9.01
CA PHE A 145 18.62 -0.83 8.99
C PHE A 145 18.74 -1.69 7.73
N HIS A 146 17.65 -1.80 6.94
CA HIS A 146 17.73 -2.52 5.68
C HIS A 146 18.60 -1.74 4.66
N PRO A 147 19.56 -2.40 3.96
CA PRO A 147 20.49 -1.73 3.02
C PRO A 147 19.78 -0.84 1.98
N GLN A 148 18.63 -1.30 1.50
CA GLN A 148 17.81 -0.56 0.52
C GLN A 148 16.72 0.29 1.17
N LYS A 149 16.69 0.43 2.51
CA LYS A 149 15.66 1.14 3.29
C LYS A 149 14.23 0.69 2.94
N GLN A 150 14.05 -0.58 2.57
CA GLN A 150 12.75 -1.18 2.26
C GLN A 150 12.19 -1.90 3.48
N PHE A 151 10.88 -2.14 3.50
CA PHE A 151 10.26 -3.02 4.47
C PHE A 151 10.62 -4.48 4.17
N TRP A 152 10.76 -5.30 5.20
CA TRP A 152 11.16 -6.68 5.07
C TRP A 152 10.25 -7.51 4.14
N HIS A 153 8.92 -7.33 4.25
CA HIS A 153 7.97 -8.02 3.37
C HIS A 153 8.13 -7.60 1.89
N ASP A 154 8.51 -6.35 1.63
CA ASP A 154 8.80 -5.86 0.28
C ASP A 154 10.07 -6.53 -0.27
N ALA A 155 11.11 -6.60 0.55
CA ALA A 155 12.37 -7.24 0.19
C ALA A 155 12.20 -8.74 -0.08
N MET A 156 11.44 -9.45 0.78
CA MET A 156 11.13 -10.88 0.61
C MET A 156 10.30 -11.16 -0.65
N ALA A 157 9.39 -10.26 -1.03
CA ALA A 157 8.62 -10.37 -2.26
C ALA A 157 9.43 -9.98 -3.52
N GLY A 158 10.68 -9.54 -3.38
CA GLY A 158 11.49 -9.03 -4.49
C GLY A 158 10.91 -7.75 -5.08
N THR A 159 10.27 -6.92 -4.25
CA THR A 159 9.65 -5.65 -4.64
C THR A 159 10.29 -4.50 -3.89
N ARG A 160 10.17 -3.30 -4.43
CA ARG A 160 10.62 -2.07 -3.76
C ARG A 160 9.68 -0.91 -4.04
N LEU A 161 9.62 0.00 -3.09
CA LEU A 161 8.91 1.26 -3.22
C LEU A 161 9.85 2.34 -3.73
N ILE A 162 9.45 3.02 -4.79
CA ILE A 162 10.17 4.15 -5.36
C ILE A 162 9.30 5.40 -5.36
N SER A 163 9.95 6.56 -5.29
CA SER A 163 9.28 7.83 -5.52
C SER A 163 9.04 7.98 -7.03
N TRP A 164 7.78 8.16 -7.40
CA TRP A 164 7.35 8.24 -8.80
C TRP A 164 6.39 9.41 -8.99
N LYS A 165 6.88 10.46 -9.60
CA LYS A 165 5.98 11.48 -10.17
C LYS A 165 5.60 10.98 -11.56
N GLY A 166 4.31 10.69 -11.75
CA GLY A 166 3.81 10.29 -13.07
C GLY A 166 4.20 11.30 -14.16
N PRO A 167 4.17 10.91 -15.44
CA PRO A 167 4.41 11.87 -16.52
C PRO A 167 3.48 13.06 -16.34
N GLU A 168 4.04 14.25 -16.40
CA GLU A 168 3.24 15.47 -16.28
C GLU A 168 2.17 15.47 -17.37
N SER A 169 0.94 15.79 -16.98
CA SER A 169 -0.15 15.81 -17.97
C SER A 169 0.17 16.84 -19.04
N PRO A 170 -0.18 16.59 -20.32
CA PRO A 170 0.05 17.54 -21.40
C PRO A 170 -0.50 18.94 -21.10
N LYS A 171 -1.63 19.02 -20.37
CA LYS A 171 -2.23 20.28 -19.90
C LYS A 171 -1.32 21.04 -18.92
N ARG A 172 -0.62 20.31 -18.01
CA ARG A 172 0.29 20.92 -17.04
C ARG A 172 1.57 21.41 -17.71
N LEU A 173 2.12 20.61 -18.63
CA LEU A 173 3.27 21.01 -19.45
C LEU A 173 2.98 22.25 -20.27
N ALA A 174 1.82 22.32 -20.95
CA ALA A 174 1.38 23.48 -21.71
C ALA A 174 1.21 24.72 -20.81
N ARG A 175 0.68 24.57 -19.59
CA ARG A 175 0.56 25.66 -18.62
C ARG A 175 1.92 26.18 -18.16
N MET A 176 2.86 25.29 -17.88
CA MET A 176 4.22 25.65 -17.48
C MET A 176 4.99 26.32 -18.63
N ALA A 177 4.81 25.86 -19.86
CA ALA A 177 5.38 26.49 -21.04
C ALA A 177 4.88 27.95 -21.22
N LYS A 178 3.57 28.19 -21.04
CA LYS A 178 2.98 29.55 -21.07
C LYS A 178 3.51 30.47 -19.96
N LEU A 179 3.88 29.91 -18.79
CA LEU A 179 4.43 30.70 -17.68
C LEU A 179 5.92 31.00 -17.86
N LYS A 180 6.62 30.23 -18.70
CA LYS A 180 8.07 30.46 -19.01
C LYS A 180 8.33 31.39 -20.20
N THR A 181 7.31 31.66 -21.04
CA THR A 181 7.43 32.69 -22.08
C THR A 181 7.29 34.06 -21.42
N PRO A 182 8.34 34.92 -21.41
CA PRO A 182 8.19 36.27 -20.93
C PRO A 182 7.16 36.99 -21.78
N PRO A 183 6.40 37.96 -21.23
CA PRO A 183 5.48 38.74 -22.02
C PRO A 183 6.31 39.45 -23.11
N THR A 184 5.97 39.23 -24.38
CA THR A 184 6.48 39.97 -25.50
C THR A 184 6.19 41.45 -25.23
N ALA A 185 7.22 42.23 -24.93
CA ALA A 185 7.13 43.68 -24.84
C ALA A 185 6.71 44.21 -26.23
N THR A 186 5.51 44.74 -26.32
CA THR A 186 5.04 45.62 -27.39
C THR A 186 5.32 47.04 -27.02
#